data_0b2fa636812444278fc716e56233be92
#
_entry.id   0b2fa636812444278fc716e56233be92
#
_cell.length_a   1.000
_cell.length_b   1.000
_cell.length_c   1.000
_cell.angle_alpha   90.00
_cell.angle_beta   90.00
_cell.angle_gamma   90.00
#
_symmetry.space_group_name_H-M   'P 1'
#
loop_
_entity.id
_entity.type
_entity.pdbx_description
1 polymer ?
#
loop_
_entity_poly.entity_id
_entity_poly.type
_entity_poly.pdbx_seq_one_letter_code
_entity_poly.pdbx_strand_id
1 'polypeptide(L)'
;MTHDLQQRYTPVSKVWDASDSTMVEVLDGETLSSFVLRTGLDGDERKAAEHKLKQTEYTQPAMLTADLAIEHALNAYGHQPDMVAGHSLGEYAALMASGILNMDGALRAAAARGTEMGSVEIEDKGLMASVTAPYD
;
A
#
# COMPACT_ATOMS: atom_id res chain seq x y z
N MET A 1 1.00 3.40 9.29
CA MET A 1 2.20 2.85 8.62
C MET A 1 3.14 4.01 8.26
N THR A 2 4.42 3.84 8.31
CA THR A 2 5.49 4.77 7.87
C THR A 2 5.38 6.27 8.25
N HIS A 3 4.42 6.70 9.08
CA HIS A 3 4.21 8.10 9.46
C HIS A 3 5.48 8.76 10.02
N ASP A 4 6.14 8.13 11.00
CA ASP A 4 7.34 8.69 11.61
C ASP A 4 8.54 8.70 10.64
N LEU A 5 8.59 7.72 9.72
CA LEU A 5 9.60 7.67 8.67
C LEU A 5 9.37 8.78 7.64
N GLN A 6 8.12 9.00 7.23
CA GLN A 6 7.76 10.06 6.29
C GLN A 6 8.16 11.45 6.80
N GLN A 7 8.01 11.70 8.10
CA GLN A 7 8.42 12.98 8.69
C GLN A 7 9.93 13.18 8.81
N ARG A 8 10.70 12.10 8.89
CA ARG A 8 12.15 12.15 9.18
C ARG A 8 13.03 11.91 7.96
N TYR A 9 12.52 11.22 6.93
CA TYR A 9 13.32 10.76 5.81
C TYR A 9 12.75 11.25 4.48
N THR A 10 13.48 12.14 3.83
CA THR A 10 13.09 12.70 2.52
C THR A 10 12.80 11.62 1.45
N PRO A 11 13.55 10.50 1.33
CA PRO A 11 13.19 9.45 0.39
C PRO A 11 11.79 8.88 0.61
N VAL A 12 11.40 8.69 1.86
CA VAL A 12 10.06 8.20 2.25
C VAL A 12 8.97 9.22 1.90
N SER A 13 9.20 10.50 2.25
CA SER A 13 8.26 11.59 1.90
C SER A 13 8.01 11.65 0.41
N LYS A 14 9.05 11.60 -0.42
CA LYS A 14 8.92 11.63 -1.88
C LYS A 14 8.11 10.47 -2.44
N VAL A 15 8.19 9.28 -1.86
CA VAL A 15 7.36 8.13 -2.28
C VAL A 15 5.88 8.41 -2.00
N TRP A 16 5.55 8.93 -0.82
CA TRP A 16 4.18 9.31 -0.49
C TRP A 16 3.64 10.41 -1.41
N ASP A 17 4.43 11.46 -1.67
CA ASP A 17 4.04 12.58 -2.55
C ASP A 17 3.77 12.09 -3.99
N ALA A 18 4.63 11.20 -4.50
CA ALA A 18 4.45 10.62 -5.83
C ALA A 18 3.24 9.66 -5.88
N SER A 19 3.03 8.86 -4.83
CA SER A 19 1.85 7.98 -4.73
C SER A 19 0.55 8.77 -4.67
N ASP A 20 0.52 9.85 -3.92
CA ASP A 20 -0.63 10.76 -3.84
C ASP A 20 -0.94 11.38 -5.20
N SER A 21 0.10 11.81 -5.94
CA SER A 21 -0.06 12.38 -7.29
C SER A 21 -0.68 11.38 -8.28
N THR A 22 -0.34 10.10 -8.19
CA THR A 22 -0.93 9.05 -9.01
C THR A 22 -2.36 8.73 -8.54
N MET A 23 -2.55 8.60 -7.23
CA MET A 23 -3.79 8.05 -6.68
C MET A 23 -4.91 9.05 -6.58
N VAL A 24 -4.63 10.36 -6.58
CA VAL A 24 -5.67 11.40 -6.57
C VAL A 24 -6.64 11.28 -7.76
N GLU A 25 -6.16 10.84 -8.91
CA GLU A 25 -6.99 10.58 -10.09
C GLU A 25 -7.83 9.30 -9.98
N VAL A 26 -7.32 8.32 -9.23
CA VAL A 26 -7.93 6.99 -9.08
C VAL A 26 -8.94 6.96 -7.92
N LEU A 27 -8.71 7.80 -6.91
CA LEU A 27 -9.50 7.87 -5.67
C LEU A 27 -10.41 9.11 -5.60
N ASP A 28 -10.92 9.56 -6.75
CA ASP A 28 -11.90 10.65 -6.84
C ASP A 28 -11.47 11.94 -6.12
N GLY A 29 -10.19 12.29 -6.22
CA GLY A 29 -9.62 13.50 -5.63
C GLY A 29 -9.04 13.32 -4.23
N GLU A 30 -9.10 12.13 -3.66
CA GLU A 30 -8.47 11.85 -2.37
C GLU A 30 -7.01 11.36 -2.52
N THR A 31 -6.18 11.68 -1.53
CA THR A 31 -4.80 11.21 -1.46
C THR A 31 -4.66 10.05 -0.49
N LEU A 32 -3.74 9.12 -0.77
CA LEU A 32 -3.45 8.00 0.15
C LEU A 32 -2.97 8.50 1.52
N SER A 33 -2.13 9.52 1.53
CA SER A 33 -1.58 10.09 2.75
C SER A 33 -2.65 10.64 3.70
N SER A 34 -3.75 11.17 3.17
CA SER A 34 -4.83 11.78 3.96
C SER A 34 -5.46 10.81 4.96
N PHE A 35 -5.64 9.54 4.57
CA PHE A 35 -6.25 8.53 5.43
C PHE A 35 -5.27 7.48 5.98
N VAL A 36 -4.08 7.33 5.37
CA VAL A 36 -3.05 6.40 5.85
C VAL A 36 -2.19 7.00 6.94
N LEU A 37 -1.68 8.22 6.75
CA LEU A 37 -0.79 8.88 7.69
C LEU A 37 -1.54 9.47 8.88
N ARG A 38 -2.81 9.82 8.71
CA ARG A 38 -3.75 10.28 9.75
C ARG A 38 -3.26 11.50 10.53
N THR A 39 -2.47 12.35 9.88
CA THR A 39 -1.93 13.56 10.49
C THR A 39 -3.06 14.56 10.76
N GLY A 40 -3.24 14.95 12.01
CA GLY A 40 -4.22 15.97 12.41
C GLY A 40 -5.68 15.49 12.43
N LEU A 41 -5.99 14.22 12.17
CA LEU A 41 -7.34 13.70 12.24
C LEU A 41 -7.85 13.58 13.69
N ASP A 42 -9.08 14.00 13.91
CA ASP A 42 -9.79 13.82 15.19
C ASP A 42 -10.31 12.36 15.37
N GLY A 43 -11.07 12.14 16.46
CA GLY A 43 -11.54 10.80 16.80
C GLY A 43 -12.47 10.17 15.76
N ASP A 44 -13.38 10.93 15.15
CA ASP A 44 -14.36 10.42 14.19
C ASP A 44 -13.76 10.35 12.78
N GLU A 45 -12.96 11.33 12.38
CA GLU A 45 -12.19 11.32 11.15
C GLU A 45 -11.21 10.13 11.12
N ARG A 46 -10.57 9.83 12.26
CA ARG A 46 -9.69 8.67 12.39
C ARG A 46 -10.43 7.36 12.20
N LYS A 47 -11.63 7.21 12.78
CA LYS A 47 -12.46 6.02 12.59
C LYS A 47 -12.89 5.87 11.12
N ALA A 48 -13.26 6.96 10.47
CA ALA A 48 -13.61 6.96 9.05
C ALA A 48 -12.43 6.52 8.19
N ALA A 49 -11.23 7.05 8.44
CA ALA A 49 -10.00 6.63 7.76
C ALA A 49 -9.66 5.15 8.01
N GLU A 50 -9.87 4.65 9.25
CA GLU A 50 -9.68 3.23 9.57
C GLU A 50 -10.68 2.33 8.85
N HIS A 51 -11.93 2.75 8.75
CA HIS A 51 -12.94 2.02 8.00
C HIS A 51 -12.62 1.98 6.51
N LYS A 52 -12.19 3.11 5.95
CA LYS A 52 -11.76 3.20 4.55
C LYS A 52 -10.59 2.24 4.27
N LEU A 53 -9.57 2.22 5.13
CA LEU A 53 -8.42 1.32 5.00
C LEU A 53 -8.74 -0.18 5.13
N LYS A 54 -9.95 -0.57 5.50
CA LYS A 54 -10.38 -1.97 5.46
C LYS A 54 -10.88 -2.42 4.09
N GLN A 55 -11.12 -1.48 3.19
CA GLN A 55 -11.59 -1.77 1.84
C GLN A 55 -10.39 -2.02 0.93
N THR A 56 -10.47 -3.04 0.09
CA THR A 56 -9.31 -3.56 -0.66
C THR A 56 -8.77 -2.57 -1.67
N GLU A 57 -9.62 -1.76 -2.29
CA GLU A 57 -9.26 -0.70 -3.23
C GLU A 57 -8.37 0.40 -2.62
N TYR A 58 -8.48 0.62 -1.30
CA TYR A 58 -7.64 1.56 -0.55
C TYR A 58 -6.46 0.87 0.12
N THR A 59 -6.67 -0.33 0.68
CA THR A 59 -5.62 -1.06 1.39
C THR A 59 -4.48 -1.43 0.46
N GLN A 60 -4.78 -1.92 -0.74
CA GLN A 60 -3.75 -2.44 -1.63
C GLN A 60 -2.76 -1.37 -2.09
N PRO A 61 -3.17 -0.22 -2.66
CA PRO A 61 -2.21 0.83 -3.02
C PRO A 61 -1.53 1.45 -1.79
N ALA A 62 -2.20 1.53 -0.63
CA ALA A 62 -1.60 2.04 0.60
C ALA A 62 -0.47 1.13 1.11
N MET A 63 -0.67 -0.18 1.10
CA MET A 63 0.36 -1.16 1.46
C MET A 63 1.54 -1.10 0.49
N LEU A 64 1.26 -1.09 -0.80
CA LEU A 64 2.29 -1.01 -1.84
C LEU A 64 3.15 0.26 -1.71
N THR A 65 2.51 1.41 -1.43
CA THR A 65 3.23 2.66 -1.14
C THR A 65 4.11 2.53 0.11
N ALA A 66 3.62 1.87 1.16
CA ALA A 66 4.39 1.67 2.38
C ALA A 66 5.61 0.76 2.15
N ASP A 67 5.47 -0.31 1.37
CA ASP A 67 6.56 -1.21 1.00
C ASP A 67 7.66 -0.46 0.23
N LEU A 68 7.28 0.33 -0.78
CA LEU A 68 8.22 1.18 -1.52
C LEU A 68 8.89 2.23 -0.64
N ALA A 69 8.13 2.86 0.25
CA ALA A 69 8.68 3.87 1.15
C ALA A 69 9.76 3.27 2.06
N ILE A 70 9.58 2.04 2.53
CA ILE A 70 10.58 1.31 3.33
C ILE A 70 11.77 0.91 2.46
N GLU A 71 11.54 0.40 1.26
CA GLU A 71 12.60 0.05 0.31
C GLU A 71 13.47 1.28 -0.03
N HIS A 72 12.86 2.42 -0.34
CA HIS A 72 13.59 3.66 -0.60
C HIS A 72 14.38 4.16 0.62
N ALA A 73 13.86 3.96 1.83
CA ALA A 73 14.60 4.24 3.05
C ALA A 73 15.84 3.34 3.17
N LEU A 74 15.70 2.03 2.96
CA LEU A 74 16.80 1.08 3.00
C LEU A 74 17.86 1.37 1.94
N ASN A 75 17.44 1.68 0.72
CA ASN A 75 18.33 2.05 -0.38
C ASN A 75 19.13 3.32 -0.05
N ALA A 76 18.54 4.29 0.65
CA ALA A 76 19.25 5.50 1.10
C ALA A 76 20.33 5.20 2.15
N TYR A 77 20.26 4.07 2.84
CA TYR A 77 21.31 3.56 3.72
C TYR A 77 22.29 2.60 3.04
N GLY A 78 22.20 2.43 1.72
CA GLY A 78 23.09 1.59 0.94
C GLY A 78 22.72 0.10 0.93
N HIS A 79 21.54 -0.27 1.45
CA HIS A 79 21.01 -1.62 1.33
C HIS A 79 20.35 -1.80 -0.03
N GLN A 80 20.89 -2.69 -0.84
CA GLN A 80 20.27 -3.07 -2.12
C GLN A 80 20.07 -4.58 -2.14
N PRO A 81 18.88 -5.07 -2.55
CA PRO A 81 18.62 -6.48 -2.63
C PRO A 81 19.31 -7.11 -3.84
N ASP A 82 19.89 -8.29 -3.67
CA ASP A 82 20.35 -9.13 -4.79
C ASP A 82 19.18 -9.87 -5.45
N MET A 83 18.13 -10.13 -4.69
CA MET A 83 16.90 -10.79 -5.15
C MET A 83 15.69 -10.23 -4.41
N VAL A 84 14.56 -10.22 -5.09
CA VAL A 84 13.27 -9.80 -4.52
C VAL A 84 12.23 -10.88 -4.77
N ALA A 85 11.32 -11.06 -3.82
CA ALA A 85 10.18 -11.95 -3.92
C ALA A 85 8.96 -11.32 -3.25
N GLY A 86 7.78 -11.68 -3.70
CA GLY A 86 6.53 -11.21 -3.13
C GLY A 86 5.47 -12.30 -3.10
N HIS A 87 4.49 -12.14 -2.22
CA HIS A 87 3.31 -12.99 -2.16
C HIS A 87 2.07 -12.13 -2.40
N SER A 88 1.21 -12.53 -3.34
CA SER A 88 -0.03 -11.82 -3.67
C SER A 88 0.23 -10.34 -4.02
N LEU A 89 -0.19 -9.39 -3.18
CA LEU A 89 0.07 -7.96 -3.38
C LEU A 89 1.57 -7.64 -3.39
N GLY A 90 2.36 -8.33 -2.59
CA GLY A 90 3.82 -8.16 -2.52
C GLY A 90 4.54 -8.50 -3.84
N GLU A 91 3.91 -9.22 -4.77
CA GLU A 91 4.45 -9.46 -6.11
C GLU A 91 4.59 -8.16 -6.91
N TYR A 92 3.65 -7.23 -6.75
CA TYR A 92 3.74 -5.90 -7.36
C TYR A 92 4.91 -5.09 -6.78
N ALA A 93 5.14 -5.18 -5.46
CA ALA A 93 6.30 -4.55 -4.82
C ALA A 93 7.61 -5.15 -5.36
N ALA A 94 7.69 -6.48 -5.50
CA ALA A 94 8.85 -7.14 -6.07
C ALA A 94 9.11 -6.75 -7.54
N LEU A 95 8.05 -6.61 -8.36
CA LEU A 95 8.17 -6.13 -9.74
C LEU A 95 8.67 -4.68 -9.80
N MET A 96 8.28 -3.82 -8.85
CA MET A 96 8.79 -2.46 -8.77
C MET A 96 10.26 -2.42 -8.32
N ALA A 97 10.60 -3.14 -7.26
CA ALA A 97 11.97 -3.21 -6.75
C ALA A 97 12.96 -3.78 -7.78
N SER A 98 12.49 -4.68 -8.65
CA SER A 98 13.29 -5.21 -9.78
C SER A 98 13.35 -4.29 -11.01
N GLY A 99 12.61 -3.18 -11.02
CA GLY A 99 12.53 -2.25 -12.16
C GLY A 99 11.69 -2.72 -13.34
N ILE A 100 10.96 -3.83 -13.21
CA ILE A 100 10.08 -4.36 -14.25
C ILE A 100 8.81 -3.51 -14.39
N LEU A 101 8.28 -3.03 -13.27
CA LEU A 101 7.07 -2.22 -13.22
C LEU A 101 7.39 -0.85 -12.58
N ASN A 102 6.91 0.22 -13.19
CA ASN A 102 7.03 1.53 -12.57
C ASN A 102 5.96 1.74 -11.49
N MET A 103 6.19 2.70 -10.61
CA MET A 103 5.31 2.97 -9.46
C MET A 103 3.89 3.35 -9.88
N ASP A 104 3.72 4.21 -10.89
CA ASP A 104 2.40 4.63 -11.38
C ASP A 104 1.58 3.43 -11.86
N GLY A 105 2.16 2.60 -12.72
CA GLY A 105 1.50 1.38 -13.23
C GLY A 105 1.16 0.38 -12.12
N ALA A 106 2.06 0.20 -11.14
CA ALA A 106 1.84 -0.70 -10.03
C ALA A 106 0.71 -0.23 -9.10
N LEU A 107 0.67 1.05 -8.76
CA LEU A 107 -0.38 1.63 -7.92
C LEU A 107 -1.75 1.55 -8.59
N ARG A 108 -1.85 1.90 -9.86
CA ARG A 108 -3.09 1.78 -10.65
C ARG A 108 -3.55 0.33 -10.75
N ALA A 109 -2.64 -0.60 -11.01
CA ALA A 109 -2.96 -2.03 -11.06
C ALA A 109 -3.42 -2.57 -9.69
N ALA A 110 -2.76 -2.16 -8.60
CA ALA A 110 -3.15 -2.56 -7.25
C ALA A 110 -4.52 -2.00 -6.85
N ALA A 111 -4.83 -0.75 -7.20
CA ALA A 111 -6.13 -0.13 -6.97
C ALA A 111 -7.23 -0.84 -7.78
N ALA A 112 -7.02 -1.06 -9.09
CA ALA A 112 -7.95 -1.78 -9.95
C ALA A 112 -8.21 -3.20 -9.42
N ARG A 113 -7.14 -3.93 -9.04
CA ARG A 113 -7.27 -5.24 -8.41
C ARG A 113 -8.10 -5.18 -7.13
N GLY A 114 -7.87 -4.17 -6.29
CA GLY A 114 -8.63 -3.95 -5.06
C GLY A 114 -10.11 -3.73 -5.32
N THR A 115 -10.43 -2.90 -6.30
CA THR A 115 -11.80 -2.61 -6.75
C THR A 115 -12.49 -3.88 -7.26
N GLU A 116 -11.85 -4.63 -8.14
CA GLU A 116 -12.40 -5.89 -8.68
C GLU A 116 -12.66 -6.91 -7.57
N MET A 117 -11.71 -7.08 -6.64
CA MET A 117 -11.89 -7.98 -5.49
C MET A 117 -13.01 -7.52 -4.55
N GLY A 118 -13.18 -6.21 -4.37
CA GLY A 118 -14.23 -5.62 -3.53
C GLY A 118 -15.62 -5.70 -4.16
N SER A 119 -15.71 -5.69 -5.49
CA SER A 119 -16.96 -5.71 -6.25
C SER A 119 -17.61 -7.09 -6.36
N VAL A 120 -16.91 -8.16 -5.97
CA VAL A 120 -17.44 -9.52 -6.05
C VAL A 120 -18.63 -9.69 -5.12
N GLU A 121 -19.82 -9.83 -5.69
CA GLU A 121 -21.07 -10.12 -4.98
C GLU A 121 -21.32 -11.63 -4.97
N ILE A 122 -21.03 -12.27 -3.83
CA ILE A 122 -21.34 -13.67 -3.57
C ILE A 122 -22.09 -13.76 -2.24
N GLU A 123 -23.07 -14.68 -2.18
CA GLU A 123 -23.94 -14.86 -1.00
C GLU A 123 -23.13 -15.23 0.25
N ASP A 124 -22.17 -16.15 0.09
CA ASP A 124 -21.22 -16.52 1.15
C ASP A 124 -19.78 -16.16 0.71
N LYS A 125 -19.20 -15.12 1.31
CA LYS A 125 -17.81 -14.69 1.04
C LYS A 125 -16.78 -15.65 1.63
N GLY A 126 -17.20 -16.64 2.39
CA GLY A 126 -16.31 -17.57 3.09
C GLY A 126 -15.47 -16.88 4.17
N LEU A 127 -14.48 -17.61 4.66
CA LEU A 127 -13.54 -17.14 5.67
C LEU A 127 -12.13 -17.54 5.28
N MET A 128 -11.17 -16.69 5.62
CA MET A 128 -9.76 -17.02 5.52
C MET A 128 -9.18 -17.22 6.92
N ALA A 129 -8.40 -18.28 7.10
CA ALA A 129 -7.67 -18.53 8.34
C ALA A 129 -6.17 -18.72 8.04
N SER A 130 -5.34 -18.09 8.87
CA SER A 130 -3.92 -18.42 8.92
C SER A 130 -3.69 -19.42 10.02
N VAL A 131 -3.22 -20.60 9.66
CA VAL A 131 -2.99 -21.70 10.62
C VAL A 131 -1.50 -21.90 10.79
N THR A 132 -1.02 -21.74 12.02
CA THR A 132 0.35 -22.08 12.40
C THR A 132 0.32 -23.42 13.12
N ALA A 133 0.71 -24.48 12.42
CA ALA A 133 0.76 -25.85 12.95
C ALA A 133 2.04 -26.54 12.48
N PRO A 134 2.55 -27.54 13.22
CA PRO A 134 3.60 -28.41 12.70
C PRO A 134 3.13 -29.08 11.41
N TYR A 135 4.06 -29.29 10.50
CA TYR A 135 3.82 -30.05 9.27
C TYR A 135 4.15 -31.52 9.58
N ASP A 136 3.12 -32.29 9.93
CA ASP A 136 3.21 -33.75 10.15
C ASP A 136 2.46 -34.50 9.04
#